data_35efd32925b307fb26a16ca0eefcb1ba
#
_entry.id   35efd32925b307fb26a16ca0eefcb1ba
#
_cell.length_a   1.000
_cell.length_b   1.000
_cell.length_c   1.000
_cell.angle_alpha   90.00
_cell.angle_beta   90.00
_cell.angle_gamma   90.00
#
_symmetry.space_group_name_H-M   'P 1'
#
loop_
_entity.id
_entity.type
_entity.pdbx_description
1 polymer ?
#
loop_
_entity_poly.entity_id
_entity_poly.type
_entity_poly.pdbx_seq_one_letter_code
_entity_poly.pdbx_strand_id
1 'polypeptide(L)'
;MDKYVVGLDEAKELTKKNPLGYTRDLTTCIAVLLHLKESSILMHIAAFESGVIELDKFINIVNERKSEIEKAEVFKSLKTVPSSLDMVCDILTNNGISFELEDVFRNYSNMTSVGYNFNTKTYYMIDMYLGEPEFKEVPKGYKIEL
;
A
#
# COMPACT_ATOMS: atom_id res chain seq x y z
N MET A 1 -11.09 -18.22 2.10
CA MET A 1 -11.00 -16.75 2.11
C MET A 1 -10.23 -16.30 0.89
N ASP A 2 -10.85 -15.46 0.10
CA ASP A 2 -10.21 -14.94 -1.11
C ASP A 2 -9.17 -13.88 -0.74
N LYS A 3 -8.04 -13.93 -1.43
CA LYS A 3 -6.94 -12.99 -1.26
C LYS A 3 -6.89 -12.10 -2.49
N TYR A 4 -6.89 -10.78 -2.28
CA TYR A 4 -6.71 -9.86 -3.38
C TYR A 4 -5.22 -9.58 -3.59
N VAL A 5 -4.74 -9.92 -4.78
CA VAL A 5 -3.47 -9.37 -5.25
C VAL A 5 -3.75 -8.02 -5.90
N VAL A 6 -3.02 -6.99 -5.49
CA VAL A 6 -3.14 -5.65 -6.04
C VAL A 6 -1.94 -5.43 -6.97
N GLY A 7 -2.21 -5.46 -8.25
CA GLY A 7 -1.18 -5.26 -9.27
C GLY A 7 -0.84 -3.79 -9.49
N LEU A 8 0.10 -3.55 -10.40
CA LEU A 8 0.55 -2.21 -10.76
C LEU A 8 -0.64 -1.35 -11.20
N ASP A 9 -0.76 -0.17 -10.63
CA ASP A 9 -1.84 0.79 -10.89
C ASP A 9 -3.23 0.23 -10.62
N GLU A 10 -3.33 -0.69 -9.65
CA GLU A 10 -4.61 -1.25 -9.22
C GLU A 10 -4.95 -0.81 -7.79
N ALA A 11 -6.23 -0.90 -7.46
CA ALA A 11 -6.75 -0.69 -6.12
C ALA A 11 -7.79 -1.75 -5.80
N LYS A 12 -7.78 -2.26 -4.58
CA LYS A 12 -8.77 -3.23 -4.12
C LYS A 12 -9.32 -2.80 -2.76
N GLU A 13 -10.63 -2.84 -2.64
CA GLU A 13 -11.29 -2.57 -1.37
C GLU A 13 -11.37 -3.84 -0.53
N LEU A 14 -10.78 -3.79 0.66
CA LEU A 14 -10.77 -4.89 1.61
C LEU A 14 -11.94 -4.71 2.58
N THR A 15 -12.79 -5.72 2.65
CA THR A 15 -14.03 -5.69 3.43
C THR A 15 -14.08 -6.86 4.41
N LYS A 16 -15.11 -6.92 5.24
CA LYS A 16 -15.32 -8.06 6.14
C LYS A 16 -15.38 -9.39 5.38
N LYS A 17 -15.98 -9.37 4.18
CA LYS A 17 -16.14 -10.57 3.35
C LYS A 17 -14.85 -10.97 2.65
N ASN A 18 -14.07 -9.99 2.18
CA ASN A 18 -12.81 -10.19 1.49
C ASN A 18 -11.73 -9.32 2.13
N PRO A 19 -11.23 -9.70 3.33
CA PRO A 19 -10.42 -8.81 4.14
C PRO A 19 -8.93 -8.77 3.81
N LEU A 20 -8.40 -9.77 3.10
CA LEU A 20 -6.95 -9.94 2.92
C LEU A 20 -6.53 -9.50 1.53
N GLY A 21 -5.64 -8.51 1.47
CA GLY A 21 -5.03 -8.04 0.24
C GLY A 21 -3.53 -7.86 0.38
N TYR A 22 -2.83 -7.94 -0.73
CA TYR A 22 -1.40 -7.68 -0.76
C TYR A 22 -0.95 -7.12 -2.10
N THR A 23 0.16 -6.41 -2.07
CA THR A 23 0.86 -5.97 -3.26
C THR A 23 2.35 -6.17 -3.08
N ARG A 24 3.09 -6.29 -4.18
CA ARG A 24 4.53 -6.55 -4.16
C ARG A 24 5.23 -5.81 -5.28
N ASP A 25 6.56 -5.96 -5.37
CA ASP A 25 7.39 -5.29 -6.37
C ASP A 25 7.33 -3.76 -6.23
N LEU A 26 7.49 -3.32 -4.99
CA LEU A 26 7.44 -1.90 -4.61
C LEU A 26 8.84 -1.28 -4.59
N THR A 27 9.65 -1.54 -5.61
CA THR A 27 11.05 -1.05 -5.67
C THR A 27 11.12 0.47 -5.74
N THR A 28 10.37 1.08 -6.67
CA THR A 28 10.23 2.53 -6.81
C THR A 28 8.79 2.99 -6.60
N CYS A 29 7.86 2.06 -6.67
CA CYS A 29 6.43 2.32 -6.55
C CYS A 29 6.03 2.63 -5.10
N ILE A 30 4.81 3.11 -4.95
CA ILE A 30 4.25 3.51 -3.66
C ILE A 30 2.99 2.69 -3.42
N ALA A 31 2.86 2.11 -2.23
CA ALA A 31 1.61 1.52 -1.81
C ALA A 31 0.89 2.48 -0.88
N VAL A 32 -0.42 2.62 -1.03
CA VAL A 32 -1.25 3.41 -0.15
C VAL A 32 -2.35 2.53 0.41
N LEU A 33 -2.53 2.61 1.72
CA LEU A 33 -3.62 1.95 2.41
C LEU A 33 -4.53 3.02 3.00
N LEU A 34 -5.72 3.17 2.41
CA LEU A 34 -6.73 4.10 2.89
C LEU A 34 -7.64 3.37 3.87
N HIS A 35 -7.74 3.89 5.09
CA HIS A 35 -8.64 3.33 6.10
C HIS A 35 -9.95 4.11 6.08
N LEU A 36 -11.02 3.42 5.67
CA LEU A 36 -12.37 3.96 5.67
C LEU A 36 -13.11 3.45 6.92
N LYS A 37 -14.33 3.93 7.12
CA LYS A 37 -15.11 3.55 8.29
C LYS A 37 -15.41 2.05 8.36
N GLU A 38 -15.69 1.42 7.23
CA GLU A 38 -16.12 0.02 7.18
C GLU A 38 -15.29 -0.84 6.22
N SER A 39 -14.18 -0.32 5.72
CA SER A 39 -13.31 -1.03 4.80
C SER A 39 -11.94 -0.39 4.75
N SER A 40 -11.02 -0.99 4.02
CA SER A 40 -9.72 -0.37 3.67
C SER A 40 -9.47 -0.57 2.19
N ILE A 41 -8.83 0.40 1.55
CA ILE A 41 -8.46 0.30 0.14
C ILE A 41 -6.95 0.23 0.04
N LEU A 42 -6.44 -0.86 -0.53
CA LEU A 42 -5.01 -1.03 -0.79
C LEU A 42 -4.75 -0.74 -2.26
N MET A 43 -3.79 0.15 -2.52
CA MET A 43 -3.41 0.59 -3.86
C MET A 43 -1.93 0.42 -4.12
N HIS A 44 -1.59 0.11 -5.37
CA HIS A 44 -0.23 0.09 -5.86
C HIS A 44 -0.09 1.21 -6.90
N ILE A 45 0.52 2.31 -6.50
CA ILE A 45 0.73 3.47 -7.37
C ILE A 45 2.02 3.25 -8.17
N ALA A 46 1.89 3.23 -9.50
CA ALA A 46 3.03 3.09 -10.39
C ALA A 46 3.86 4.37 -10.37
N ALA A 47 5.08 4.27 -9.89
CA ALA A 47 6.06 5.36 -9.84
C ALA A 47 7.40 4.82 -10.33
N PHE A 48 8.03 5.54 -11.25
CA PHE A 48 9.21 5.08 -11.95
C PHE A 48 10.47 5.88 -11.58
N GLU A 49 11.64 5.32 -11.83
CA GLU A 49 12.93 5.98 -11.56
C GLU A 49 13.08 7.33 -12.24
N SER A 50 12.41 7.53 -13.39
CA SER A 50 12.38 8.79 -14.11
C SER A 50 11.62 9.91 -13.40
N GLY A 51 10.88 9.58 -12.34
CA GLY A 51 9.98 10.50 -11.67
C GLY A 51 8.56 10.51 -12.23
N VAL A 52 8.30 9.74 -13.29
CA VAL A 52 6.93 9.57 -13.81
C VAL A 52 6.11 8.78 -12.83
N ILE A 53 4.88 9.22 -12.57
CA ILE A 53 3.97 8.60 -11.62
C ILE A 53 2.54 8.60 -12.17
N GLU A 54 1.81 7.53 -11.91
CA GLU A 54 0.43 7.34 -12.35
C GLU A 54 -0.53 7.64 -11.19
N LEU A 55 -1.11 8.84 -11.19
CA LEU A 55 -1.91 9.33 -10.07
C LEU A 55 -3.41 9.35 -10.31
N ASP A 56 -3.88 9.16 -11.55
CA ASP A 56 -5.28 9.37 -11.90
C ASP A 56 -6.24 8.52 -11.06
N LYS A 57 -5.95 7.23 -10.92
CA LYS A 57 -6.78 6.33 -10.13
C LYS A 57 -6.80 6.72 -8.66
N PHE A 58 -5.65 7.07 -8.11
CA PHE A 58 -5.54 7.51 -6.72
C PHE A 58 -6.34 8.79 -6.47
N ILE A 59 -6.19 9.79 -7.35
CA ILE A 59 -6.93 11.05 -7.26
C ILE A 59 -8.43 10.79 -7.29
N ASN A 60 -8.88 9.95 -8.21
CA ASN A 60 -10.30 9.64 -8.37
C ASN A 60 -10.87 8.97 -7.12
N ILE A 61 -10.16 8.00 -6.55
CA ILE A 61 -10.60 7.29 -5.35
C ILE A 61 -10.66 8.25 -4.16
N VAL A 62 -9.64 9.08 -3.98
CA VAL A 62 -9.63 10.08 -2.90
C VAL A 62 -10.81 11.04 -3.03
N ASN A 63 -11.06 11.54 -4.24
CA ASN A 63 -12.17 12.48 -4.47
C ASN A 63 -13.53 11.82 -4.23
N GLU A 64 -13.72 10.59 -4.66
CA GLU A 64 -14.99 9.88 -4.50
C GLU A 64 -15.26 9.43 -3.08
N ARG A 65 -14.21 9.06 -2.33
CA ARG A 65 -14.35 8.41 -1.05
C ARG A 65 -13.90 9.25 0.14
N LYS A 66 -13.47 10.51 -0.07
CA LYS A 66 -12.82 11.30 1.00
C LYS A 66 -13.68 11.49 2.24
N SER A 67 -15.00 11.55 2.11
CA SER A 67 -15.90 11.66 3.27
C SER A 67 -15.89 10.41 4.17
N GLU A 68 -15.44 9.28 3.64
CA GLU A 68 -15.37 8.01 4.37
C GLU A 68 -13.94 7.73 4.89
N ILE A 69 -12.93 8.41 4.35
CA ILE A 69 -11.54 8.14 4.70
C ILE A 69 -11.21 8.74 6.06
N GLU A 70 -10.82 7.89 6.99
CA GLU A 70 -10.45 8.31 8.35
C GLU A 70 -8.97 8.64 8.45
N LYS A 71 -8.11 7.86 7.79
CA LYS A 71 -6.67 8.07 7.74
C LYS A 71 -6.06 7.25 6.61
N ALA A 72 -4.80 7.50 6.32
CA ALA A 72 -4.05 6.77 5.31
C ALA A 72 -2.67 6.35 5.83
N GLU A 73 -2.11 5.32 5.20
CA GLU A 73 -0.71 4.94 5.35
C GLU A 73 -0.07 4.92 3.98
N VAL A 74 1.09 5.54 3.86
CA VAL A 74 1.85 5.63 2.61
C VAL A 74 3.14 4.85 2.77
N PHE A 75 3.30 3.79 1.98
CA PHE A 75 4.46 2.90 2.04
C PHE A 75 5.40 3.19 0.89
N LYS A 76 6.63 3.54 1.23
CA LYS A 76 7.69 3.85 0.28
C LYS A 76 8.86 2.89 0.43
N SER A 77 9.71 2.81 -0.58
CA SER A 77 10.99 2.11 -0.49
C SER A 77 12.14 3.11 -0.48
N LEU A 78 13.36 2.61 -0.28
CA LEU A 78 14.57 3.43 -0.33
C LEU A 78 14.80 4.05 -1.72
N LYS A 79 14.29 3.43 -2.78
CA LYS A 79 14.45 3.88 -4.16
C LYS A 79 13.27 4.70 -4.68
N THR A 80 12.25 4.92 -3.86
CA THR A 80 11.13 5.78 -4.25
C THR A 80 11.63 7.20 -4.50
N VAL A 81 11.28 7.75 -5.66
CA VAL A 81 11.70 9.11 -6.04
C VAL A 81 11.01 10.12 -5.10
N PRO A 82 11.77 11.01 -4.42
CA PRO A 82 11.18 11.94 -3.46
C PRO A 82 10.07 12.83 -4.02
N SER A 83 10.20 13.32 -5.26
CA SER A 83 9.15 14.13 -5.87
C SER A 83 7.86 13.34 -6.10
N SER A 84 7.96 12.05 -6.42
CA SER A 84 6.79 11.18 -6.58
C SER A 84 6.09 10.98 -5.23
N LEU A 85 6.86 10.75 -4.19
CA LEU A 85 6.32 10.61 -2.84
C LEU A 85 5.62 11.89 -2.38
N ASP A 86 6.23 13.06 -2.65
CA ASP A 86 5.65 14.36 -2.30
C ASP A 86 4.31 14.57 -2.99
N MET A 87 4.15 14.15 -4.25
CA MET A 87 2.89 14.28 -4.97
C MET A 87 1.77 13.47 -4.30
N VAL A 88 2.06 12.26 -3.87
CA VAL A 88 1.08 11.42 -3.15
C VAL A 88 0.70 12.07 -1.81
N CYS A 89 1.68 12.49 -1.04
CA CYS A 89 1.46 13.11 0.26
C CYS A 89 0.69 14.44 0.13
N ASP A 90 0.98 15.23 -0.88
CA ASP A 90 0.29 16.52 -1.13
C ASP A 90 -1.19 16.29 -1.46
N ILE A 91 -1.52 15.27 -2.23
CA ILE A 91 -2.93 14.94 -2.53
C ILE A 91 -3.68 14.63 -1.24
N LEU A 92 -3.09 13.84 -0.34
CA LEU A 92 -3.71 13.53 0.94
C LEU A 92 -3.88 14.78 1.81
N THR A 93 -2.82 15.56 1.94
CA THR A 93 -2.81 16.78 2.73
C THR A 93 -3.84 17.78 2.20
N ASN A 94 -3.90 17.99 0.89
CA ASN A 94 -4.82 18.94 0.26
C ASN A 94 -6.29 18.52 0.40
N ASN A 95 -6.54 17.25 0.65
CA ASN A 95 -7.89 16.73 0.91
C ASN A 95 -8.19 16.54 2.40
N GLY A 96 -7.33 17.05 3.28
CA GLY A 96 -7.55 16.99 4.72
C GLY A 96 -7.42 15.61 5.33
N ILE A 97 -6.72 14.69 4.64
CA ILE A 97 -6.54 13.32 5.10
C ILE A 97 -5.20 13.21 5.82
N SER A 98 -5.24 12.84 7.12
CA SER A 98 -4.02 12.57 7.86
C SER A 98 -3.42 11.25 7.42
N PHE A 99 -2.09 11.16 7.41
CA PHE A 99 -1.41 9.96 6.98
C PHE A 99 -0.13 9.73 7.77
N GLU A 100 0.31 8.48 7.79
CA GLU A 100 1.61 8.07 8.29
C GLU A 100 2.47 7.60 7.12
N LEU A 101 3.74 7.97 7.14
CA LEU A 101 4.71 7.52 6.15
C LEU A 101 5.44 6.30 6.71
N GLU A 102 5.38 5.19 5.96
CA GLU A 102 5.93 3.90 6.35
C GLU A 102 6.89 3.38 5.28
N ASP A 103 7.75 2.44 5.67
CA ASP A 103 8.56 1.71 4.70
C ASP A 103 7.84 0.44 4.25
N VAL A 104 8.00 0.06 2.99
CA VAL A 104 7.53 -1.23 2.50
C VAL A 104 8.24 -2.35 3.27
N PHE A 105 7.58 -3.49 3.41
CA PHE A 105 8.19 -4.64 4.05
C PHE A 105 9.13 -5.32 3.05
N ARG A 106 10.31 -5.70 3.53
CA ARG A 106 11.35 -6.33 2.70
C ARG A 106 11.76 -7.65 3.33
N ASN A 107 11.75 -8.73 2.54
CA ASN A 107 12.24 -10.01 2.99
C ASN A 107 13.75 -10.16 2.71
N TYR A 108 14.33 -11.28 3.14
CA TYR A 108 15.76 -11.55 2.95
C TYR A 108 16.16 -11.74 1.48
N SER A 109 15.21 -12.05 0.60
CA SER A 109 15.44 -12.13 -0.84
C SER A 109 15.27 -10.78 -1.55
N ASN A 110 15.18 -9.68 -0.80
CA ASN A 110 15.00 -8.32 -1.31
C ASN A 110 13.63 -8.08 -1.97
N MET A 111 12.67 -8.95 -1.76
CA MET A 111 11.30 -8.74 -2.22
C MET A 111 10.63 -7.71 -1.33
N THR A 112 10.02 -6.70 -1.95
CA THR A 112 9.26 -5.65 -1.28
C THR A 112 7.78 -5.91 -1.40
N SER A 113 7.04 -5.72 -0.31
CA SER A 113 5.61 -6.01 -0.29
C SER A 113 4.90 -5.27 0.83
N VAL A 114 3.58 -5.19 0.72
CA VAL A 114 2.67 -4.78 1.80
C VAL A 114 1.44 -5.66 1.72
N GLY A 115 1.13 -6.33 2.81
CA GLY A 115 -0.11 -7.09 2.97
C GLY A 115 -0.88 -6.60 4.18
N TYR A 116 -2.20 -6.69 4.12
CA TYR A 116 -3.06 -6.22 5.19
C TYR A 116 -4.34 -7.04 5.25
N ASN A 117 -4.78 -7.33 6.47
CA ASN A 117 -6.07 -7.97 6.73
C ASN A 117 -6.97 -6.98 7.45
N PHE A 118 -8.04 -6.58 6.79
CA PHE A 118 -8.99 -5.61 7.33
C PHE A 118 -9.67 -6.10 8.62
N ASN A 119 -9.98 -7.40 8.73
CA ASN A 119 -10.70 -7.93 9.89
C ASN A 119 -9.83 -7.96 11.15
N THR A 120 -8.57 -8.34 11.00
CA THR A 120 -7.64 -8.48 12.13
C THR A 120 -6.77 -7.27 12.34
N LYS A 121 -6.77 -6.32 11.37
CA LYS A 121 -5.88 -5.14 11.37
C LYS A 121 -4.41 -5.54 11.43
N THR A 122 -4.06 -6.62 10.78
CA THR A 122 -2.74 -7.22 10.79
C THR A 122 -2.00 -6.92 9.49
N TYR A 123 -0.71 -6.63 9.58
CA TYR A 123 0.18 -6.39 8.43
C TYR A 123 0.97 -7.65 8.12
N TYR A 124 1.24 -7.88 6.82
CA TYR A 124 1.97 -9.05 6.35
C TYR A 124 3.05 -8.67 5.36
N MET A 125 4.20 -9.31 5.51
CA MET A 125 5.24 -9.38 4.50
C MET A 125 4.95 -10.61 3.63
N ILE A 126 5.11 -10.49 2.32
CA ILE A 126 4.83 -11.57 1.39
C ILE A 126 6.12 -12.23 0.95
N ASP A 127 6.20 -13.53 1.13
CA ASP A 127 7.24 -14.38 0.56
C ASP A 127 6.65 -15.25 -0.54
N MET A 128 7.44 -15.60 -1.55
CA MET A 128 7.00 -16.52 -2.59
C MET A 128 7.67 -17.86 -2.36
N TYR A 129 6.87 -18.88 -2.14
CA TYR A 129 7.36 -20.26 -1.97
C TYR A 129 6.72 -21.14 -3.02
N LEU A 130 7.55 -21.75 -3.89
CA LEU A 130 7.09 -22.60 -4.99
C LEU A 130 6.00 -21.97 -5.86
N GLY A 131 6.11 -20.65 -6.09
CA GLY A 131 5.14 -19.88 -6.89
C GLY A 131 3.90 -19.46 -6.14
N GLU A 132 3.76 -19.81 -4.86
CA GLU A 132 2.62 -19.42 -4.03
C GLU A 132 3.01 -18.35 -3.01
N PRO A 133 2.12 -17.38 -2.75
CA PRO A 133 2.39 -16.36 -1.74
C PRO A 133 2.28 -16.94 -0.33
N GLU A 134 3.27 -16.66 0.48
CA GLU A 134 3.28 -16.99 1.90
C GLU A 134 3.21 -15.69 2.70
N PHE A 135 2.24 -15.60 3.60
CA PHE A 135 1.98 -14.41 4.40
C PHE A 135 2.68 -14.55 5.76
N LYS A 136 3.61 -13.63 6.02
CA LYS A 136 4.29 -13.57 7.32
C LYS A 136 3.84 -12.32 8.04
N GLU A 137 3.19 -12.48 9.19
CA GLU A 137 2.74 -11.36 10.01
C GLU A 137 3.94 -10.55 10.49
N VAL A 138 3.85 -9.22 10.35
CA VAL A 138 4.89 -8.31 10.79
C VAL A 138 4.25 -7.16 11.57
N PRO A 139 4.95 -6.61 12.58
CA PRO A 139 4.44 -5.42 13.24
C PRO A 139 4.52 -4.21 12.30
N LYS A 140 3.62 -3.26 12.51
CA LYS A 140 3.70 -1.97 11.82
C LYS A 140 5.06 -1.34 12.04
N GLY A 141 5.66 -0.80 10.99
CA GLY A 141 6.99 -0.21 11.06
C GLY A 141 8.13 -1.22 11.03
N TYR A 142 7.84 -2.47 10.68
CA TYR A 142 8.86 -3.52 10.56
C TYR A 142 9.92 -3.15 9.53
N LYS A 143 11.18 -3.34 9.91
CA LYS A 143 12.34 -3.18 9.01
C LYS A 143 13.28 -4.35 9.19
N ILE A 144 13.86 -4.81 8.08
CA ILE A 144 14.97 -5.74 8.15
C ILE A 144 16.23 -4.93 8.45
N GLU A 145 16.94 -5.29 9.52
CA GLU A 145 18.27 -4.77 9.79
C GLU A 145 19.26 -5.54 8.90
N LEU A 146 19.97 -4.80 8.07
CA LEU A 146 20.99 -5.33 7.18
C LEU A 146 22.37 -5.15 7.77
#